data_eb065a424dc9da7947c7c193d9f3cb68
#
_entry.id   eb065a424dc9da7947c7c193d9f3cb68
#
_cell.length_a   1.000
_cell.length_b   1.000
_cell.length_c   1.000
_cell.angle_alpha   90.00
_cell.angle_beta   90.00
_cell.angle_gamma   90.00
#
_symmetry.space_group_name_H-M   'P 1'
#
loop_
_entity.id
_entity.type
_entity.pdbx_description
1 polymer ?
#
loop_
_entity_poly.entity_id
_entity_poly.type
_entity_poly.pdbx_seq_one_letter_code
_entity_poly.pdbx_strand_id
1 'polypeptide(L)'
;ENLAVKLHPEKVEQISEVVISGVTRKKYKNKKENPAYAIMQEVWKRRKTNGLANYNDYQFKEYEKIEIGLNNIDSAFMKKKIFSNLEFIFDYADSANFDKKLALPVFFNETIYKTYGKNHPEKKENRIIVANKFSGFNDNELIASTAKNQFKEVNIYDNTLNFFNIGFPSPAGTDGFNTYEYELTDSVSVDGIEAFVIKYFPRNKEILAFQGNLLISKDTYNIVKAALRSTNKINVNFVNGIYLENEYENLDDNIFLPKRTYTELEMSVLGKKKDAKSILFKRTGIFSEYEFNKNFSENFLADKGQTLSDDNLKKADDFWERQRTEPLSETEQNVYKMVGELEQVPKFKRIVKLVEILESGYINAWNSIDFGDIYSVYGNNEVEGDRIRAGARTYFSPNDMWRIAGYTAYGFKDQKLKYGLEGRYMFN
;
A
#
# COMPACT_ATOMS: atom_id res chain seq x y z
N GLU A 1 -18.71 -35.64 32.52
CA GLU A 1 -17.73 -35.90 31.43
C GLU A 1 -17.57 -34.63 30.62
N ASN A 2 -16.44 -33.94 30.84
CA ASN A 2 -16.07 -32.75 30.06
C ASN A 2 -15.41 -33.19 28.76
N LEU A 3 -16.13 -33.05 27.65
CA LEU A 3 -15.55 -33.23 26.31
C LEU A 3 -14.71 -32.00 25.96
N ALA A 4 -13.40 -32.13 26.06
CA ALA A 4 -12.48 -31.12 25.53
C ALA A 4 -12.33 -31.34 24.01
N VAL A 5 -13.04 -30.57 23.20
CA VAL A 5 -12.85 -30.52 21.76
C VAL A 5 -11.59 -29.73 21.47
N LYS A 6 -10.50 -30.39 21.09
CA LYS A 6 -9.33 -29.76 20.51
C LYS A 6 -9.66 -29.37 19.07
N LEU A 7 -9.98 -28.11 18.83
CA LEU A 7 -9.99 -27.54 17.49
C LEU A 7 -8.54 -27.45 17.02
N HIS A 8 -8.17 -28.27 16.04
CA HIS A 8 -6.97 -28.04 15.25
C HIS A 8 -7.32 -26.90 14.29
N PRO A 9 -6.49 -25.84 14.19
CA PRO A 9 -6.67 -24.87 13.12
C PRO A 9 -6.58 -25.64 11.78
N GLU A 10 -7.60 -25.56 10.97
CA GLU A 10 -7.50 -25.98 9.58
C GLU A 10 -6.29 -25.28 9.00
N LYS A 11 -5.39 -26.05 8.40
CA LYS A 11 -4.37 -25.50 7.55
C LYS A 11 -5.12 -24.74 6.45
N VAL A 12 -5.06 -23.41 6.53
CA VAL A 12 -5.31 -22.58 5.35
C VAL A 12 -4.33 -23.12 4.31
N GLU A 13 -4.83 -23.85 3.33
CA GLU A 13 -4.04 -24.18 2.15
C GLU A 13 -3.71 -22.83 1.51
N GLN A 14 -2.57 -22.28 1.87
CA GLN A 14 -1.93 -21.27 1.06
C GLN A 14 -1.80 -21.91 -0.30
N ILE A 15 -2.62 -21.46 -1.26
CA ILE A 15 -2.42 -21.85 -2.65
C ILE A 15 -0.98 -21.50 -2.93
N SER A 16 -0.15 -22.53 -2.97
CA SER A 16 1.28 -22.43 -3.09
C SER A 16 1.59 -21.39 -4.15
N GLU A 17 2.37 -20.40 -3.73
CA GLU A 17 3.04 -19.39 -4.53
C GLU A 17 2.99 -19.72 -6.02
N VAL A 18 2.60 -18.75 -6.83
CA VAL A 18 2.66 -18.82 -8.29
C VAL A 18 4.09 -19.10 -8.70
N VAL A 19 4.51 -20.35 -8.59
CA VAL A 19 5.80 -20.81 -9.09
C VAL A 19 5.74 -20.74 -10.59
N ILE A 20 6.31 -19.70 -11.16
CA ILE A 20 6.56 -19.58 -12.59
C ILE A 20 7.74 -20.47 -12.95
N SER A 21 7.63 -21.76 -12.68
CA SER A 21 8.60 -22.75 -13.13
C SER A 21 8.31 -23.09 -14.58
N GLY A 22 9.35 -23.12 -15.40
CA GLY A 22 9.40 -23.33 -16.83
C GLY A 22 8.39 -24.30 -17.43
N VAL A 23 7.17 -23.85 -17.66
CA VAL A 23 6.15 -24.59 -18.36
C VAL A 23 6.42 -24.46 -19.85
N THR A 24 6.50 -25.62 -20.53
CA THR A 24 6.55 -25.67 -22.00
C THR A 24 5.28 -25.00 -22.55
N ARG A 25 5.42 -23.83 -23.14
CA ARG A 25 4.30 -23.06 -23.66
C ARG A 25 3.55 -23.86 -24.74
N LYS A 26 2.26 -24.15 -24.52
CA LYS A 26 1.40 -24.71 -25.54
C LYS A 26 1.19 -23.66 -26.64
N LYS A 27 1.64 -23.92 -27.85
CA LYS A 27 1.41 -23.07 -29.00
C LYS A 27 0.12 -23.49 -29.70
N TYR A 28 -0.86 -22.60 -29.75
CA TYR A 28 -2.08 -22.77 -30.53
C TYR A 28 -1.89 -22.13 -31.90
N LYS A 29 -2.42 -22.77 -32.97
CA LYS A 29 -2.32 -22.25 -34.34
C LYS A 29 -3.05 -20.92 -34.50
N ASN A 30 -4.16 -20.77 -33.84
CA ASN A 30 -4.93 -19.51 -33.81
C ASN A 30 -5.56 -19.28 -32.42
N LYS A 31 -5.99 -18.04 -32.17
CA LYS A 31 -6.60 -17.65 -30.88
C LYS A 31 -7.88 -18.43 -30.55
N LYS A 32 -8.64 -18.86 -31.57
CA LYS A 32 -9.92 -19.58 -31.39
C LYS A 32 -9.73 -21.02 -30.84
N GLU A 33 -8.57 -21.60 -31.09
CA GLU A 33 -8.23 -22.94 -30.61
C GLU A 33 -7.76 -22.94 -29.14
N ASN A 34 -7.48 -21.77 -28.58
CA ASN A 34 -7.05 -21.64 -27.21
C ASN A 34 -8.27 -21.61 -26.26
N PRO A 35 -8.47 -22.64 -25.41
CA PRO A 35 -9.61 -22.67 -24.50
C PRO A 35 -9.64 -21.53 -23.50
N ALA A 36 -8.48 -21.02 -23.08
CA ALA A 36 -8.38 -19.87 -22.19
C ALA A 36 -9.00 -18.61 -22.80
N TYR A 37 -8.96 -18.49 -24.16
CA TYR A 37 -9.57 -17.35 -24.83
C TYR A 37 -11.10 -17.33 -24.69
N ALA A 38 -11.74 -18.48 -24.88
CA ALA A 38 -13.19 -18.58 -24.71
C ALA A 38 -13.61 -18.22 -23.27
N ILE A 39 -12.86 -18.70 -22.28
CA ILE A 39 -13.09 -18.36 -20.86
C ILE A 39 -12.94 -16.87 -20.64
N MET A 40 -11.86 -16.27 -21.08
CA MET A 40 -11.61 -14.83 -20.94
C MET A 40 -12.65 -13.96 -21.66
N GLN A 41 -13.19 -14.41 -22.80
CA GLN A 41 -14.29 -13.70 -23.46
C GLN A 41 -15.54 -13.62 -22.57
N GLU A 42 -15.86 -14.70 -21.85
CA GLU A 42 -16.98 -14.69 -20.90
C GLU A 42 -16.72 -13.75 -19.71
N VAL A 43 -15.49 -13.71 -19.20
CA VAL A 43 -15.08 -12.73 -18.16
C VAL A 43 -15.30 -11.31 -18.66
N TRP A 44 -14.85 -10.98 -19.87
CA TRP A 44 -14.99 -9.62 -20.42
C TRP A 44 -16.44 -9.20 -20.68
N LYS A 45 -17.28 -10.11 -21.10
CA LYS A 45 -18.72 -9.84 -21.29
C LYS A 45 -19.38 -9.45 -19.95
N ARG A 46 -19.01 -10.14 -18.86
CA ARG A 46 -19.65 -10.00 -17.53
C ARG A 46 -19.01 -8.96 -16.64
N ARG A 47 -17.85 -8.42 -16.96
CA ARG A 47 -17.10 -7.50 -16.12
C ARG A 47 -17.88 -6.27 -15.64
N LYS A 48 -18.83 -5.77 -16.45
CA LYS A 48 -19.65 -4.60 -16.10
C LYS A 48 -20.86 -4.93 -15.21
N THR A 49 -21.21 -6.19 -15.13
CA THR A 49 -22.35 -6.70 -14.36
C THR A 49 -21.88 -7.39 -13.08
N ASN A 50 -20.64 -7.19 -12.68
CA ASN A 50 -20.06 -7.74 -11.47
C ASN A 50 -19.60 -6.63 -10.52
N GLY A 51 -19.58 -6.93 -9.22
CA GLY A 51 -19.13 -6.02 -8.20
C GLY A 51 -20.20 -5.02 -7.73
N LEU A 52 -19.77 -4.00 -7.00
CA LEU A 52 -20.65 -3.00 -6.37
C LEU A 52 -21.52 -2.20 -7.35
N ALA A 53 -21.15 -2.15 -8.63
CA ALA A 53 -21.94 -1.44 -9.65
C ALA A 53 -23.35 -1.99 -9.84
N ASN A 54 -23.63 -3.20 -9.36
CA ASN A 54 -24.97 -3.81 -9.41
C ASN A 54 -25.95 -3.25 -8.38
N TYR A 55 -25.45 -2.54 -7.38
CA TYR A 55 -26.26 -2.00 -6.31
C TYR A 55 -26.33 -0.48 -6.42
N ASN A 56 -27.51 0.09 -6.19
CA ASN A 56 -27.64 1.56 -6.20
C ASN A 56 -26.94 2.17 -5.00
N ASP A 57 -27.21 1.62 -3.82
CA ASP A 57 -26.63 2.07 -2.55
C ASP A 57 -25.98 0.88 -1.86
N TYR A 58 -24.81 1.11 -1.27
CA TYR A 58 -24.04 0.08 -0.57
C TYR A 58 -23.29 0.66 0.62
N GLN A 59 -23.00 -0.19 1.57
CA GLN A 59 -22.01 0.07 2.61
C GLN A 59 -21.20 -1.19 2.89
N PHE A 60 -19.98 -1.00 3.38
CA PHE A 60 -19.12 -2.09 3.83
C PHE A 60 -18.08 -1.58 4.82
N LYS A 61 -17.50 -2.52 5.56
CA LYS A 61 -16.36 -2.30 6.44
C LYS A 61 -15.10 -2.78 5.75
N GLU A 62 -14.03 -1.97 5.83
CA GLU A 62 -12.70 -2.35 5.41
C GLU A 62 -11.76 -2.29 6.61
N TYR A 63 -11.06 -3.39 6.86
CA TYR A 63 -9.94 -3.43 7.79
C TYR A 63 -8.65 -3.43 6.98
N GLU A 64 -7.92 -2.32 7.06
CA GLU A 64 -6.69 -2.08 6.33
C GLU A 64 -5.48 -2.24 7.23
N LYS A 65 -4.46 -2.95 6.75
CA LYS A 65 -3.14 -3.06 7.35
C LYS A 65 -2.09 -2.53 6.38
N ILE A 66 -1.18 -1.69 6.85
CA ILE A 66 -0.03 -1.18 6.09
C ILE A 66 1.23 -1.49 6.88
N GLU A 67 2.17 -2.17 6.25
CA GLU A 67 3.50 -2.46 6.78
C GLU A 67 4.54 -1.78 5.88
N ILE A 68 5.55 -1.17 6.51
CA ILE A 68 6.73 -0.65 5.81
C ILE A 68 7.95 -1.30 6.43
N GLY A 69 8.83 -1.82 5.59
CA GLY A 69 10.04 -2.52 6.03
C GLY A 69 11.26 -2.18 5.18
N LEU A 70 12.42 -2.42 5.76
CA LEU A 70 13.69 -2.35 5.06
C LEU A 70 13.99 -3.74 4.48
N ASN A 71 14.04 -3.85 3.17
CA ASN A 71 14.18 -5.11 2.44
C ASN A 71 15.61 -5.38 1.97
N ASN A 72 15.87 -6.66 1.68
CA ASN A 72 17.16 -7.15 1.18
C ASN A 72 18.31 -6.91 2.18
N ILE A 73 18.03 -7.05 3.49
CA ILE A 73 19.05 -6.93 4.53
C ILE A 73 19.95 -8.17 4.56
N ASP A 74 21.22 -7.98 4.88
CA ASP A 74 22.22 -9.03 4.97
C ASP A 74 23.09 -8.86 6.21
N SER A 75 23.91 -9.86 6.53
CA SER A 75 24.78 -9.85 7.71
C SER A 75 25.77 -8.69 7.73
N ALA A 76 26.20 -8.18 6.56
CA ALA A 76 27.09 -7.04 6.48
C ALA A 76 26.36 -5.74 6.86
N PHE A 77 25.09 -5.62 6.46
CA PHE A 77 24.24 -4.51 6.84
C PHE A 77 23.95 -4.52 8.35
N MET A 78 23.59 -5.66 8.91
CA MET A 78 23.28 -5.82 10.34
C MET A 78 24.46 -5.44 11.25
N LYS A 79 25.70 -5.69 10.82
CA LYS A 79 26.93 -5.37 11.57
C LYS A 79 27.37 -3.90 11.49
N LYS A 80 26.63 -3.01 10.83
CA LYS A 80 27.00 -1.60 10.74
C LYS A 80 26.93 -0.93 12.12
N LYS A 81 27.89 -0.04 12.43
CA LYS A 81 27.97 0.71 13.70
C LYS A 81 26.68 1.47 14.06
N ILE A 82 25.85 1.84 13.07
CA ILE A 82 24.60 2.52 13.32
C ILE A 82 23.63 1.65 14.16
N PHE A 83 23.73 0.34 14.04
CA PHE A 83 22.89 -0.62 14.77
C PHE A 83 23.48 -1.11 16.09
N SER A 84 24.67 -0.62 16.49
CA SER A 84 25.28 -0.96 17.77
C SER A 84 24.32 -0.62 18.93
N ASN A 85 24.04 -1.60 19.79
CA ASN A 85 23.00 -1.60 20.84
C ASN A 85 21.54 -1.58 20.31
N LEU A 86 21.35 -1.99 19.04
CA LEU A 86 20.05 -2.16 18.42
C LEU A 86 19.98 -3.52 17.68
N GLU A 87 20.93 -4.41 17.92
CA GLU A 87 21.07 -5.68 17.19
C GLU A 87 19.82 -6.56 17.34
N PHE A 88 19.12 -6.45 18.47
CA PHE A 88 17.88 -7.19 18.75
C PHE A 88 16.77 -6.97 17.72
N ILE A 89 16.78 -5.83 16.99
CA ILE A 89 15.75 -5.56 15.97
C ILE A 89 15.79 -6.59 14.84
N PHE A 90 16.94 -7.19 14.57
CA PHE A 90 17.10 -8.15 13.48
C PHE A 90 16.51 -9.52 13.80
N ASP A 91 16.19 -9.79 15.09
CA ASP A 91 15.44 -10.99 15.49
C ASP A 91 13.99 -10.95 14.99
N TYR A 92 13.49 -9.76 14.63
CA TYR A 92 12.16 -9.53 14.07
C TYR A 92 12.12 -9.52 12.54
N ALA A 93 13.28 -9.74 11.88
CA ALA A 93 13.34 -9.79 10.43
C ALA A 93 12.79 -11.12 9.90
N ASP A 94 12.00 -11.06 8.84
CA ASP A 94 11.46 -12.23 8.16
C ASP A 94 11.64 -12.17 6.64
N SER A 95 11.27 -13.23 5.95
CA SER A 95 11.28 -13.30 4.48
C SER A 95 9.89 -13.54 3.89
N ALA A 96 8.84 -13.19 4.64
CA ALA A 96 7.44 -13.31 4.21
C ALA A 96 7.07 -12.19 3.23
N ASN A 97 7.66 -12.22 2.04
CA ASN A 97 7.41 -11.29 0.94
C ASN A 97 7.54 -12.01 -0.40
N PHE A 98 7.06 -11.37 -1.48
CA PHE A 98 6.99 -12.01 -2.80
C PHE A 98 8.35 -12.40 -3.40
N ASP A 99 9.45 -11.78 -2.97
CA ASP A 99 10.83 -12.08 -3.42
C ASP A 99 11.62 -12.96 -2.44
N LYS A 100 11.00 -13.32 -1.29
CA LYS A 100 11.64 -14.13 -0.22
C LYS A 100 12.98 -13.57 0.27
N LYS A 101 13.15 -12.25 0.16
CA LYS A 101 14.31 -11.56 0.71
C LYS A 101 14.08 -11.27 2.19
N LEU A 102 15.17 -11.25 2.97
CA LEU A 102 15.08 -10.89 4.38
C LEU A 102 14.70 -9.39 4.51
N ALA A 103 13.61 -9.12 5.18
CA ALA A 103 13.06 -7.79 5.42
C ALA A 103 12.89 -7.54 6.92
N LEU A 104 13.20 -6.33 7.37
CA LEU A 104 12.94 -5.86 8.71
C LEU A 104 11.73 -4.92 8.68
N PRO A 105 10.56 -5.30 9.20
CA PRO A 105 9.43 -4.41 9.32
C PRO A 105 9.76 -3.32 10.35
N VAL A 106 9.53 -2.06 10.00
CA VAL A 106 9.85 -0.91 10.85
C VAL A 106 8.64 -0.04 11.19
N PHE A 107 7.54 -0.24 10.48
CA PHE A 107 6.29 0.47 10.68
C PHE A 107 5.10 -0.43 10.38
N PHE A 108 4.07 -0.33 11.20
CA PHE A 108 2.81 -1.04 11.03
C PHE A 108 1.64 -0.13 11.40
N ASN A 109 0.63 -0.09 10.56
CA ASN A 109 -0.58 0.69 10.76
C ASN A 109 -1.82 -0.17 10.50
N GLU A 110 -2.77 -0.08 11.40
CA GLU A 110 -4.11 -0.64 11.26
C GLU A 110 -5.14 0.48 11.14
N THR A 111 -6.05 0.37 10.19
CA THR A 111 -7.17 1.32 10.05
C THR A 111 -8.46 0.57 9.78
N ILE A 112 -9.53 0.97 10.44
CA ILE A 112 -10.88 0.49 10.17
C ILE A 112 -11.64 1.61 9.50
N TYR A 113 -12.17 1.32 8.32
CA TYR A 113 -13.03 2.23 7.57
C TYR A 113 -14.46 1.67 7.51
N LYS A 114 -15.41 2.58 7.43
CA LYS A 114 -16.77 2.32 6.92
C LYS A 114 -16.98 3.13 5.66
N THR A 115 -17.29 2.46 4.57
CA THR A 115 -17.54 3.08 3.28
C THR A 115 -19.03 3.02 2.98
N TYR A 116 -19.57 4.16 2.57
CA TYR A 116 -20.97 4.34 2.18
C TYR A 116 -20.98 4.88 0.75
N GLY A 117 -21.70 4.23 -0.14
CA GLY A 117 -21.66 4.60 -1.54
C GLY A 117 -23.03 4.57 -2.21
N LYS A 118 -23.11 5.33 -3.31
CA LYS A 118 -24.23 5.39 -4.23
C LYS A 118 -23.72 5.41 -5.66
N ASN A 119 -24.30 4.60 -6.53
CA ASN A 119 -23.86 4.49 -7.91
C ASN A 119 -24.66 5.36 -8.89
N HIS A 120 -25.91 5.72 -8.58
CA HIS A 120 -26.78 6.48 -9.47
C HIS A 120 -27.37 7.71 -8.79
N PRO A 121 -27.57 8.86 -9.50
CA PRO A 121 -27.25 9.12 -10.91
C PRO A 121 -25.75 9.30 -11.16
N GLU A 122 -24.97 9.64 -10.14
CA GLU A 122 -23.52 9.76 -10.16
C GLU A 122 -22.92 8.95 -9.01
N LYS A 123 -21.76 8.34 -9.26
CA LYS A 123 -21.04 7.62 -8.21
C LYS A 123 -20.56 8.62 -7.14
N LYS A 124 -21.04 8.46 -5.93
CA LYS A 124 -20.61 9.20 -4.73
C LYS A 124 -20.25 8.21 -3.65
N GLU A 125 -19.21 8.52 -2.91
CA GLU A 125 -18.70 7.65 -1.86
C GLU A 125 -18.16 8.48 -0.70
N ASN A 126 -18.61 8.15 0.51
CA ASN A 126 -18.07 8.68 1.75
C ASN A 126 -17.37 7.54 2.51
N ARG A 127 -16.07 7.68 2.76
CA ARG A 127 -15.24 6.69 3.48
C ARG A 127 -14.82 7.29 4.81
N ILE A 128 -15.34 6.76 5.91
CA ILE A 128 -15.15 7.27 7.27
C ILE A 128 -14.13 6.41 7.99
N ILE A 129 -13.14 7.05 8.64
CA ILE A 129 -12.20 6.37 9.53
C ILE A 129 -12.89 6.14 10.87
N VAL A 130 -13.09 4.87 11.24
CA VAL A 130 -13.67 4.46 12.51
C VAL A 130 -12.60 4.39 13.60
N ALA A 131 -11.44 3.85 13.26
CA ALA A 131 -10.31 3.71 14.16
C ALA A 131 -9.00 3.63 13.35
N ASN A 132 -7.93 4.13 13.95
CA ASN A 132 -6.59 4.01 13.43
C ASN A 132 -5.61 3.71 14.57
N LYS A 133 -4.71 2.75 14.37
CA LYS A 133 -3.64 2.39 15.30
C LYS A 133 -2.35 2.17 14.52
N PHE A 134 -1.28 2.77 14.95
CA PHE A 134 0.04 2.56 14.35
C PHE A 134 1.08 2.21 15.40
N SER A 135 2.08 1.44 14.98
CA SER A 135 3.29 1.20 15.77
C SER A 135 4.20 2.40 15.61
N GLY A 136 4.74 2.91 16.71
CA GLY A 136 5.77 3.95 16.70
C GLY A 136 5.27 5.32 17.11
N PHE A 137 6.09 6.31 16.83
CA PHE A 137 6.03 7.65 17.38
C PHE A 137 4.73 8.39 17.06
N ASN A 138 4.31 9.23 18.01
CA ASN A 138 3.04 9.97 17.96
C ASN A 138 2.85 10.89 16.74
N ASP A 139 3.91 11.16 15.96
CA ASP A 139 3.87 12.07 14.80
C ASP A 139 3.93 11.35 13.45
N ASN A 140 3.68 10.03 13.39
CA ASN A 140 3.76 9.24 12.14
C ASN A 140 2.55 9.36 11.21
N GLU A 141 1.69 10.35 11.42
CA GLU A 141 0.57 10.62 10.51
C GLU A 141 1.05 10.88 9.07
N LEU A 142 2.20 11.50 8.91
CA LEU A 142 2.81 11.76 7.61
C LEU A 142 3.25 10.47 6.90
N ILE A 143 3.90 9.55 7.62
CA ILE A 143 4.30 8.25 7.07
C ILE A 143 3.07 7.44 6.70
N ALA A 144 2.05 7.40 7.57
CA ALA A 144 0.80 6.71 7.30
C ALA A 144 0.06 7.32 6.09
N SER A 145 -0.02 8.64 5.99
CA SER A 145 -0.67 9.33 4.87
C SER A 145 0.10 9.13 3.57
N THR A 146 1.44 9.19 3.60
CA THR A 146 2.29 8.93 2.44
C THR A 146 2.10 7.50 1.95
N ALA A 147 2.14 6.53 2.83
CA ALA A 147 1.89 5.13 2.50
C ALA A 147 0.48 4.94 1.89
N LYS A 148 -0.56 5.48 2.53
CA LYS A 148 -1.94 5.41 2.03
C LYS A 148 -2.10 6.03 0.63
N ASN A 149 -1.42 7.12 0.34
CA ASN A 149 -1.46 7.76 -0.97
C ASN A 149 -0.80 6.93 -2.08
N GLN A 150 0.14 6.04 -1.75
CA GLN A 150 0.77 5.13 -2.71
C GLN A 150 -0.13 3.94 -3.05
N PHE A 151 -1.04 3.55 -2.16
CA PHE A 151 -1.93 2.41 -2.34
C PHE A 151 -3.34 2.88 -2.71
N LYS A 152 -3.59 3.04 -3.99
CA LYS A 152 -4.96 3.16 -4.49
C LYS A 152 -5.56 1.77 -4.63
N GLU A 153 -6.84 1.64 -4.33
CA GLU A 153 -7.57 0.42 -4.59
C GLU A 153 -7.54 0.11 -6.08
N VAL A 154 -7.21 -1.15 -6.40
CA VAL A 154 -7.02 -1.61 -7.78
C VAL A 154 -8.16 -2.53 -8.16
N ASN A 155 -9.02 -2.09 -9.08
CA ASN A 155 -10.03 -2.93 -9.69
C ASN A 155 -9.43 -3.69 -10.88
N ILE A 156 -9.28 -5.00 -10.75
CA ILE A 156 -8.66 -5.83 -11.81
C ILE A 156 -9.45 -5.82 -13.13
N TYR A 157 -10.74 -5.50 -13.09
CA TYR A 157 -11.59 -5.43 -14.28
C TYR A 157 -11.40 -4.12 -15.08
N ASP A 158 -10.66 -3.14 -14.55
CA ASP A 158 -10.30 -1.95 -15.32
C ASP A 158 -9.32 -2.31 -16.43
N ASN A 159 -9.32 -1.56 -17.53
CA ASN A 159 -8.39 -1.82 -18.64
C ASN A 159 -6.95 -1.51 -18.23
N THR A 160 -6.75 -0.56 -17.33
CA THR A 160 -5.43 -0.10 -16.89
C THR A 160 -5.39 -0.01 -15.39
N LEU A 161 -4.39 -0.64 -14.79
CA LEU A 161 -4.08 -0.57 -13.37
C LEU A 161 -3.01 0.50 -13.17
N ASN A 162 -3.31 1.53 -12.37
CA ASN A 162 -2.42 2.69 -12.22
C ASN A 162 -1.60 2.59 -10.94
N PHE A 163 -0.27 2.61 -11.10
CA PHE A 163 0.71 2.70 -10.02
C PHE A 163 1.67 3.86 -10.30
N PHE A 164 1.86 4.77 -9.36
CA PHE A 164 2.77 5.92 -9.47
C PHE A 164 2.52 6.76 -10.74
N ASN A 165 1.25 6.96 -11.12
CA ASN A 165 0.82 7.62 -12.36
C ASN A 165 1.25 6.91 -13.65
N ILE A 166 1.62 5.64 -13.56
CA ILE A 166 1.96 4.79 -14.71
C ILE A 166 0.90 3.72 -14.84
N GLY A 167 0.36 3.57 -16.06
CA GLY A 167 -0.66 2.59 -16.36
C GLY A 167 -0.05 1.25 -16.79
N PHE A 168 -0.50 0.17 -16.15
CA PHE A 168 -0.21 -1.20 -16.50
C PHE A 168 -1.47 -1.83 -17.12
N PRO A 169 -1.41 -2.43 -18.29
CA PRO A 169 -2.55 -3.16 -18.83
C PRO A 169 -3.03 -4.23 -17.85
N SER A 170 -4.34 -4.31 -17.62
CA SER A 170 -4.91 -5.36 -16.80
C SER A 170 -5.02 -6.67 -17.56
N PRO A 171 -4.69 -7.82 -16.95
CA PRO A 171 -4.94 -9.13 -17.56
C PRO A 171 -6.44 -9.46 -17.67
N ALA A 172 -7.31 -8.83 -16.88
CA ALA A 172 -8.75 -8.97 -16.96
C ALA A 172 -9.44 -7.85 -17.76
N GLY A 173 -8.69 -6.84 -18.21
CA GLY A 173 -9.19 -5.78 -19.07
C GLY A 173 -9.49 -6.28 -20.50
N THR A 174 -10.38 -5.59 -21.23
CA THR A 174 -10.78 -5.99 -22.59
C THR A 174 -9.61 -6.00 -23.59
N ASP A 175 -8.62 -5.14 -23.37
CA ASP A 175 -7.42 -5.06 -24.21
C ASP A 175 -6.34 -6.04 -23.78
N GLY A 176 -6.58 -6.79 -22.70
CA GLY A 176 -5.65 -7.76 -22.14
C GLY A 176 -5.14 -8.76 -23.20
N PHE A 177 -6.00 -9.15 -24.13
CA PHE A 177 -5.64 -10.11 -25.18
C PHE A 177 -4.60 -9.59 -26.19
N ASN A 178 -4.44 -8.30 -26.30
CA ASN A 178 -3.38 -7.69 -27.12
C ASN A 178 -2.04 -7.71 -26.38
N THR A 179 -2.08 -7.60 -25.08
CA THR A 179 -0.91 -7.54 -24.21
C THR A 179 -0.44 -8.91 -23.74
N TYR A 180 -1.38 -9.80 -23.39
CA TYR A 180 -1.10 -11.08 -22.74
C TYR A 180 -1.37 -12.30 -23.62
N GLU A 181 -0.65 -13.37 -23.32
CA GLU A 181 -1.01 -14.73 -23.67
C GLU A 181 -1.66 -15.37 -22.45
N TYR A 182 -2.69 -16.19 -22.70
CA TYR A 182 -3.43 -16.91 -21.65
C TYR A 182 -3.34 -18.40 -21.89
N GLU A 183 -3.19 -19.17 -20.82
CA GLU A 183 -3.10 -20.61 -20.86
C GLU A 183 -3.99 -21.21 -19.76
N LEU A 184 -4.91 -22.08 -20.16
CA LEU A 184 -5.66 -22.91 -19.19
C LEU A 184 -4.73 -24.03 -18.73
N THR A 185 -4.34 -23.98 -17.46
CA THR A 185 -3.35 -24.91 -16.89
C THR A 185 -4.01 -25.99 -16.02
N ASP A 186 -5.06 -25.66 -15.29
CA ASP A 186 -5.68 -26.56 -14.31
C ASP A 186 -7.11 -26.13 -13.96
N SER A 187 -7.71 -26.85 -13.05
CA SER A 187 -8.97 -26.52 -12.35
C SER A 187 -8.81 -26.87 -10.88
N VAL A 188 -9.27 -25.95 -10.02
CA VAL A 188 -9.17 -26.08 -8.56
C VAL A 188 -10.51 -25.75 -7.91
N SER A 189 -10.73 -26.24 -6.68
CA SER A 189 -11.84 -25.80 -5.85
C SER A 189 -11.31 -24.83 -4.80
N VAL A 190 -11.92 -23.66 -4.68
CA VAL A 190 -11.57 -22.60 -3.72
C VAL A 190 -12.82 -22.19 -2.97
N ASP A 191 -12.86 -22.36 -1.67
CA ASP A 191 -14.02 -22.06 -0.81
C ASP A 191 -15.33 -22.69 -1.37
N GLY A 192 -15.25 -23.91 -1.94
CA GLY A 192 -16.36 -24.63 -2.56
C GLY A 192 -16.73 -24.17 -3.98
N ILE A 193 -16.01 -23.21 -4.56
CA ILE A 193 -16.20 -22.74 -5.93
C ILE A 193 -15.23 -23.45 -6.87
N GLU A 194 -15.77 -24.20 -7.85
CA GLU A 194 -14.96 -24.79 -8.91
C GLU A 194 -14.44 -23.69 -9.86
N ALA A 195 -13.14 -23.59 -10.02
CA ALA A 195 -12.51 -22.54 -10.82
C ALA A 195 -11.51 -23.09 -11.84
N PHE A 196 -11.48 -22.46 -13.02
CA PHE A 196 -10.38 -22.60 -13.98
C PHE A 196 -9.16 -21.85 -13.51
N VAL A 197 -7.98 -22.44 -13.67
CA VAL A 197 -6.70 -21.77 -13.44
C VAL A 197 -6.17 -21.27 -14.77
N ILE A 198 -6.26 -19.97 -15.00
CA ILE A 198 -5.74 -19.28 -16.20
C ILE A 198 -4.42 -18.61 -15.85
N LYS A 199 -3.33 -19.15 -16.40
CA LYS A 199 -2.02 -18.50 -16.35
C LYS A 199 -1.93 -17.46 -17.45
N TYR A 200 -1.34 -16.31 -17.15
CA TYR A 200 -1.12 -15.26 -18.14
C TYR A 200 0.29 -14.66 -18.02
N PHE A 201 0.81 -14.22 -19.15
CA PHE A 201 2.13 -13.58 -19.25
C PHE A 201 2.16 -12.64 -20.46
N PRO A 202 2.98 -11.57 -20.45
CA PRO A 202 3.04 -10.62 -21.54
C PRO A 202 3.61 -11.24 -22.82
N ARG A 203 3.03 -10.87 -23.97
CA ARG A 203 3.51 -11.26 -25.31
C ARG A 203 4.88 -10.69 -25.60
N ASN A 204 5.10 -9.45 -25.19
CA ASN A 204 6.36 -8.75 -25.30
C ASN A 204 6.95 -8.51 -23.90
N LYS A 205 8.17 -9.01 -23.68
CA LYS A 205 8.88 -8.88 -22.39
C LYS A 205 9.37 -7.46 -22.08
N GLU A 206 9.35 -6.56 -23.06
CA GLU A 206 9.83 -5.18 -22.90
C GLU A 206 8.72 -4.21 -22.46
N ILE A 207 7.46 -4.63 -22.45
CA ILE A 207 6.36 -3.78 -22.01
C ILE A 207 6.18 -3.85 -20.48
N LEU A 208 5.67 -2.77 -19.92
CA LEU A 208 5.24 -2.73 -18.51
C LEU A 208 3.95 -3.55 -18.38
N ALA A 209 4.06 -4.72 -17.81
CA ALA A 209 2.95 -5.66 -17.70
C ALA A 209 3.13 -6.57 -16.48
N PHE A 210 2.10 -7.32 -16.18
CA PHE A 210 2.08 -8.33 -15.15
C PHE A 210 2.17 -9.75 -15.76
N GLN A 211 2.50 -10.69 -14.91
CA GLN A 211 2.36 -12.13 -15.14
C GLN A 211 1.78 -12.77 -13.88
N GLY A 212 1.04 -13.85 -14.04
CA GLY A 212 0.42 -14.48 -12.89
C GLY A 212 -0.69 -15.44 -13.25
N ASN A 213 -1.65 -15.60 -12.33
CA ASN A 213 -2.79 -16.50 -12.49
C ASN A 213 -4.09 -15.78 -12.19
N LEU A 214 -5.15 -16.16 -12.91
CA LEU A 214 -6.54 -15.84 -12.62
C LEU A 214 -7.26 -17.16 -12.30
N LEU A 215 -7.95 -17.21 -11.17
CA LEU A 215 -8.88 -18.27 -10.85
C LEU A 215 -10.29 -17.78 -11.23
N ILE A 216 -10.94 -18.44 -12.16
CA ILE A 216 -12.19 -18.02 -12.76
C ILE A 216 -13.26 -19.09 -12.50
N SER A 217 -14.36 -18.73 -11.84
CA SER A 217 -15.48 -19.63 -11.58
C SER A 217 -15.96 -20.30 -12.86
N LYS A 218 -16.15 -21.63 -12.83
CA LYS A 218 -16.66 -22.40 -13.98
C LYS A 218 -18.12 -22.07 -14.29
N ASP A 219 -18.89 -21.72 -13.29
CA ASP A 219 -20.32 -21.50 -13.42
C ASP A 219 -20.65 -20.06 -13.86
N THR A 220 -19.98 -19.08 -13.22
CA THR A 220 -20.32 -17.66 -13.39
C THR A 220 -19.34 -16.90 -14.25
N TYR A 221 -18.13 -17.44 -14.49
CA TYR A 221 -16.99 -16.77 -15.15
C TYR A 221 -16.52 -15.51 -14.42
N ASN A 222 -16.87 -15.35 -13.14
CA ASN A 222 -16.31 -14.31 -12.29
C ASN A 222 -14.93 -14.69 -11.80
N ILE A 223 -14.06 -13.70 -11.61
CA ILE A 223 -12.76 -13.93 -11.00
C ILE A 223 -12.96 -14.18 -9.51
N VAL A 224 -12.49 -15.34 -9.03
CA VAL A 224 -12.49 -15.74 -7.61
C VAL A 224 -11.21 -15.24 -6.94
N LYS A 225 -10.08 -15.38 -7.65
CA LYS A 225 -8.76 -14.92 -7.18
C LYS A 225 -7.92 -14.45 -8.35
N ALA A 226 -7.12 -13.41 -8.12
CA ALA A 226 -6.18 -12.89 -9.10
C ALA A 226 -4.83 -12.63 -8.43
N ALA A 227 -3.76 -13.18 -8.99
CA ALA A 227 -2.40 -12.91 -8.58
C ALA A 227 -1.63 -12.26 -9.73
N LEU A 228 -1.02 -11.08 -9.47
CA LEU A 228 -0.32 -10.28 -10.44
C LEU A 228 1.08 -9.97 -9.92
N ARG A 229 2.09 -10.36 -10.67
CA ARG A 229 3.48 -10.01 -10.38
C ARG A 229 4.03 -9.23 -11.58
N SER A 230 4.61 -8.07 -11.33
CA SER A 230 5.27 -7.31 -12.37
C SER A 230 6.44 -8.09 -12.97
N THR A 231 6.70 -7.90 -14.24
CA THR A 231 7.86 -8.49 -14.91
C THR A 231 9.15 -7.85 -14.39
N ASN A 232 10.26 -8.58 -14.41
CA ASN A 232 11.56 -8.15 -13.87
C ASN A 232 12.16 -6.90 -14.55
N LYS A 233 11.53 -6.38 -15.60
CA LYS A 233 11.97 -5.22 -16.39
C LYS A 233 11.10 -3.99 -16.14
N ILE A 234 10.64 -3.77 -14.90
CA ILE A 234 9.96 -2.52 -14.61
C ILE A 234 10.93 -1.37 -14.83
N ASN A 235 10.64 -0.54 -15.85
CA ASN A 235 11.37 0.70 -16.08
C ASN A 235 10.61 1.90 -15.49
N VAL A 236 10.25 1.77 -14.22
CA VAL A 236 9.65 2.83 -13.43
C VAL A 236 10.70 3.30 -12.45
N ASN A 237 10.96 4.59 -12.37
CA ASN A 237 11.94 5.15 -11.46
C ASN A 237 11.66 4.69 -10.03
N PHE A 238 12.69 4.16 -9.38
CA PHE A 238 12.67 3.67 -7.99
C PHE A 238 11.87 2.41 -7.70
N VAL A 239 10.99 1.92 -8.59
CA VAL A 239 10.21 0.70 -8.38
C VAL A 239 10.98 -0.53 -8.87
N ASN A 240 11.19 -1.51 -8.00
CA ASN A 240 11.86 -2.77 -8.32
C ASN A 240 10.86 -3.89 -8.60
N GLY A 241 9.74 -3.91 -7.90
CA GLY A 241 8.73 -4.95 -8.04
C GLY A 241 7.36 -4.51 -7.52
N ILE A 242 6.32 -5.07 -8.13
CA ILE A 242 4.92 -4.93 -7.72
C ILE A 242 4.33 -6.33 -7.69
N TYR A 243 3.68 -6.68 -6.60
CA TYR A 243 2.88 -7.88 -6.45
C TYR A 243 1.49 -7.51 -5.92
N LEU A 244 0.46 -8.11 -6.50
CA LEU A 244 -0.92 -7.95 -6.04
C LEU A 244 -1.58 -9.33 -5.97
N GLU A 245 -2.45 -9.47 -4.98
CA GLU A 245 -3.35 -10.60 -4.85
C GLU A 245 -4.73 -10.08 -4.43
N ASN A 246 -5.75 -10.38 -5.23
CA ASN A 246 -7.12 -10.01 -4.95
C ASN A 246 -7.96 -11.28 -4.84
N GLU A 247 -8.69 -11.41 -3.75
CA GLU A 247 -9.66 -12.48 -3.51
C GLU A 247 -11.06 -11.89 -3.46
N TYR A 248 -12.01 -12.62 -4.03
CA TYR A 248 -13.40 -12.22 -4.11
C TYR A 248 -14.28 -13.31 -3.52
N GLU A 249 -15.36 -12.91 -2.88
CA GLU A 249 -16.37 -13.82 -2.36
C GLU A 249 -17.71 -13.63 -3.06
N ASN A 250 -18.45 -14.71 -3.20
CA ASN A 250 -19.83 -14.69 -3.69
C ASN A 250 -20.77 -14.47 -2.50
N LEU A 251 -21.32 -13.27 -2.37
CA LEU A 251 -22.21 -12.93 -1.25
C LEU A 251 -23.68 -13.21 -1.57
N ASP A 252 -24.11 -13.05 -2.84
CA ASP A 252 -25.49 -13.23 -3.26
C ASP A 252 -25.60 -13.26 -4.79
N ASP A 253 -26.54 -14.03 -5.33
CA ASP A 253 -26.95 -14.06 -6.76
C ASP A 253 -25.79 -14.02 -7.80
N ASN A 254 -24.66 -14.68 -7.50
CA ASN A 254 -23.48 -14.74 -8.37
C ASN A 254 -22.75 -13.40 -8.54
N ILE A 255 -22.90 -12.47 -7.62
CA ILE A 255 -22.13 -11.22 -7.57
C ILE A 255 -20.92 -11.42 -6.66
N PHE A 256 -19.75 -11.24 -7.24
CA PHE A 256 -18.48 -11.38 -6.54
C PHE A 256 -17.96 -10.01 -6.09
N LEU A 257 -17.71 -9.89 -4.79
CA LEU A 257 -17.21 -8.68 -4.16
C LEU A 257 -15.83 -8.91 -3.56
N PRO A 258 -15.00 -7.88 -3.42
CA PRO A 258 -13.70 -7.99 -2.75
C PRO A 258 -13.86 -8.60 -1.35
N LYS A 259 -13.08 -9.65 -1.06
CA LYS A 259 -12.94 -10.26 0.26
C LYS A 259 -11.64 -9.82 0.89
N ARG A 260 -10.56 -9.91 0.11
CA ARG A 260 -9.21 -9.55 0.53
C ARG A 260 -8.42 -8.98 -0.64
N THR A 261 -7.67 -7.93 -0.39
CA THR A 261 -6.67 -7.39 -1.32
C THR A 261 -5.32 -7.34 -0.64
N TYR A 262 -4.29 -7.75 -1.35
CA TYR A 262 -2.91 -7.68 -0.87
C TYR A 262 -2.03 -7.04 -1.94
N THR A 263 -1.18 -6.12 -1.53
CA THR A 263 -0.26 -5.42 -2.43
C THR A 263 1.11 -5.31 -1.78
N GLU A 264 2.15 -5.69 -2.51
CA GLU A 264 3.54 -5.40 -2.14
C GLU A 264 4.20 -4.53 -3.21
N LEU A 265 4.92 -3.51 -2.74
CA LEU A 265 5.73 -2.62 -3.58
C LEU A 265 7.15 -2.60 -3.05
N GLU A 266 8.11 -2.99 -3.88
CA GLU A 266 9.53 -2.84 -3.56
C GLU A 266 10.10 -1.61 -4.26
N MET A 267 10.70 -0.69 -3.48
CA MET A 267 11.25 0.58 -3.99
C MET A 267 12.70 0.77 -3.56
N SER A 268 13.57 1.12 -4.50
CA SER A 268 14.98 1.46 -4.24
C SER A 268 15.20 2.97 -4.25
N VAL A 269 15.77 3.51 -3.18
CA VAL A 269 16.06 4.95 -3.08
C VAL A 269 17.28 5.37 -3.91
N LEU A 270 18.25 4.46 -4.13
CA LEU A 270 19.56 4.76 -4.73
C LEU A 270 19.81 4.03 -6.07
N GLY A 271 18.75 3.74 -6.83
CA GLY A 271 18.87 3.08 -8.14
C GLY A 271 18.92 1.55 -8.07
N LYS A 272 18.85 0.89 -9.24
CA LYS A 272 18.68 -0.57 -9.39
C LYS A 272 20.01 -1.33 -9.30
N LYS A 273 20.70 -1.30 -8.18
CA LYS A 273 21.80 -2.24 -7.94
C LYS A 273 21.25 -3.52 -7.33
N LYS A 274 21.70 -4.69 -7.82
CA LYS A 274 21.20 -6.02 -7.41
C LYS A 274 21.23 -6.25 -5.89
N ASP A 275 22.21 -5.64 -5.19
CA ASP A 275 22.40 -5.79 -3.75
C ASP A 275 22.01 -4.52 -2.97
N ALA A 276 21.33 -3.55 -3.63
CA ALA A 276 20.87 -2.35 -2.95
C ALA A 276 19.76 -2.70 -1.95
N LYS A 277 19.81 -2.07 -0.78
CA LYS A 277 18.71 -2.13 0.18
C LYS A 277 17.53 -1.36 -0.41
N SER A 278 16.34 -1.87 -0.19
CA SER A 278 15.09 -1.31 -0.71
C SER A 278 14.09 -1.13 0.41
N ILE A 279 13.06 -0.33 0.16
CA ILE A 279 11.92 -0.20 1.04
C ILE A 279 10.83 -1.12 0.49
N LEU A 280 10.27 -1.92 1.37
CA LEU A 280 9.13 -2.78 1.10
C LEU A 280 7.90 -2.17 1.73
N PHE A 281 6.88 -1.93 0.93
CA PHE A 281 5.56 -1.52 1.38
C PHE A 281 4.60 -2.68 1.16
N LYS A 282 3.85 -3.05 2.19
CA LYS A 282 2.77 -4.02 2.10
C LYS A 282 1.46 -3.38 2.51
N ARG A 283 0.39 -3.68 1.80
CA ARG A 283 -0.98 -3.33 2.17
C ARG A 283 -1.87 -4.55 2.10
N THR A 284 -2.63 -4.77 3.15
CA THR A 284 -3.73 -5.75 3.17
C THR A 284 -5.03 -5.01 3.43
N GLY A 285 -6.02 -5.18 2.58
CA GLY A 285 -7.40 -4.73 2.80
C GLY A 285 -8.29 -5.95 2.96
N ILE A 286 -9.10 -6.00 4.00
CA ILE A 286 -10.07 -7.07 4.27
C ILE A 286 -11.43 -6.43 4.35
N PHE A 287 -12.34 -6.89 3.49
CA PHE A 287 -13.67 -6.33 3.32
C PHE A 287 -14.72 -7.24 3.95
N SER A 288 -15.68 -6.63 4.61
CA SER A 288 -16.73 -7.36 5.34
C SER A 288 -17.96 -6.49 5.58
N GLU A 289 -18.99 -7.05 6.18
CA GLU A 289 -20.20 -6.34 6.57
C GLU A 289 -20.84 -5.58 5.40
N TYR A 290 -20.90 -6.23 4.22
CA TYR A 290 -21.58 -5.67 3.06
C TYR A 290 -23.08 -5.58 3.28
N GLU A 291 -23.65 -4.40 3.05
CA GLU A 291 -25.08 -4.15 3.08
C GLU A 291 -25.49 -3.29 1.89
N PHE A 292 -26.67 -3.56 1.33
CA PHE A 292 -27.16 -2.95 0.11
C PHE A 292 -28.53 -2.31 0.30
N ASN A 293 -28.90 -1.42 -0.65
CA ASN A 293 -30.22 -0.79 -0.70
C ASN A 293 -30.55 0.06 0.55
N LYS A 294 -29.56 0.82 1.02
CA LYS A 294 -29.64 1.64 2.24
C LYS A 294 -29.90 3.08 1.91
N ASN A 295 -30.65 3.77 1.56
CA ASN A 295 -30.85 5.20 1.26
C ASN A 295 -29.96 6.15 2.06
N PHE A 296 -28.88 6.63 1.45
CA PHE A 296 -28.03 7.67 2.01
C PHE A 296 -28.38 9.05 1.46
N SER A 297 -28.37 10.09 2.33
CA SER A 297 -28.59 11.45 1.89
C SER A 297 -27.42 11.99 1.08
N GLU A 298 -27.70 12.85 0.11
CA GLU A 298 -26.67 13.47 -0.73
C GLU A 298 -25.64 14.27 0.11
N ASN A 299 -26.10 14.97 1.16
CA ASN A 299 -25.22 15.72 2.06
C ASN A 299 -24.26 14.79 2.82
N PHE A 300 -24.73 13.64 3.28
CA PHE A 300 -23.91 12.65 3.96
C PHE A 300 -22.84 12.06 3.03
N LEU A 301 -23.20 11.78 1.78
CA LEU A 301 -22.25 11.25 0.79
C LEU A 301 -21.26 12.32 0.28
N ALA A 302 -21.63 13.60 0.32
CA ALA A 302 -20.77 14.70 -0.06
C ALA A 302 -19.75 15.09 1.03
N ASP A 303 -20.00 14.65 2.26
CA ASP A 303 -19.09 14.91 3.38
C ASP A 303 -17.79 14.11 3.20
N LYS A 304 -16.69 14.83 3.03
CA LYS A 304 -15.36 14.26 2.91
C LYS A 304 -14.60 14.23 4.25
N GLY A 305 -15.30 14.28 5.37
CA GLY A 305 -14.78 14.37 6.73
C GLY A 305 -13.90 13.18 7.15
N GLN A 306 -12.81 12.97 6.42
CA GLN A 306 -11.79 11.91 6.67
C GLN A 306 -10.69 12.37 7.64
N THR A 307 -10.97 13.32 8.51
CA THR A 307 -9.96 13.80 9.45
C THR A 307 -9.78 12.78 10.57
N LEU A 308 -8.53 12.35 10.79
CA LEU A 308 -8.16 11.59 11.98
C LEU A 308 -8.48 12.45 13.20
N SER A 309 -9.41 12.01 14.03
CA SER A 309 -9.71 12.64 15.31
C SER A 309 -8.98 11.91 16.43
N ASP A 310 -8.75 12.61 17.53
CA ASP A 310 -8.22 12.00 18.75
C ASP A 310 -9.00 10.75 19.20
N ASP A 311 -10.32 10.77 19.01
CA ASP A 311 -11.19 9.63 19.35
C ASP A 311 -10.93 8.41 18.47
N ASN A 312 -10.53 8.60 17.23
CA ASN A 312 -10.20 7.50 16.31
C ASN A 312 -8.83 6.89 16.61
N LEU A 313 -7.91 7.69 17.18
CA LEU A 313 -6.55 7.25 17.53
C LEU A 313 -6.47 6.58 18.91
N LYS A 314 -7.37 6.91 19.82
CA LYS A 314 -7.31 6.48 21.24
C LYS A 314 -8.21 5.30 21.56
N LYS A 315 -8.49 4.41 20.60
CA LYS A 315 -9.27 3.20 20.88
C LYS A 315 -8.46 2.22 21.74
N ALA A 316 -9.11 1.67 22.79
CA ALA A 316 -8.50 0.69 23.67
C ALA A 316 -8.24 -0.66 22.97
N ASP A 317 -7.35 -1.47 23.52
CA ASP A 317 -6.95 -2.75 22.92
C ASP A 317 -8.14 -3.72 22.78
N ASP A 318 -9.06 -3.74 23.74
CA ASP A 318 -10.29 -4.55 23.69
C ASP A 318 -11.21 -4.17 22.52
N PHE A 319 -11.20 -2.91 22.10
CA PHE A 319 -11.87 -2.47 20.88
C PHE A 319 -11.25 -3.15 19.65
N TRP A 320 -9.92 -3.13 19.56
CA TRP A 320 -9.19 -3.71 18.43
C TRP A 320 -9.37 -5.23 18.38
N GLU A 321 -9.32 -5.94 19.51
CA GLU A 321 -9.57 -7.38 19.58
C GLU A 321 -10.95 -7.77 19.02
N ARG A 322 -11.96 -6.96 19.28
CA ARG A 322 -13.33 -7.19 18.77
C ARG A 322 -13.55 -6.75 17.34
N GLN A 323 -12.82 -5.75 16.87
CA GLN A 323 -13.08 -5.11 15.57
C GLN A 323 -12.16 -5.57 14.44
N ARG A 324 -11.05 -6.22 14.75
CA ARG A 324 -10.23 -6.84 13.71
C ARG A 324 -11.01 -7.93 13.01
N THR A 325 -11.01 -7.89 11.67
CA THR A 325 -11.65 -8.92 10.87
C THR A 325 -10.84 -10.21 10.86
N GLU A 326 -9.52 -10.11 11.07
CA GLU A 326 -8.61 -11.23 11.31
C GLU A 326 -7.63 -10.90 12.44
N PRO A 327 -7.14 -11.89 13.20
CA PRO A 327 -6.13 -11.67 14.22
C PRO A 327 -4.81 -11.22 13.56
N LEU A 328 -3.99 -10.46 14.31
CA LEU A 328 -2.64 -10.14 13.87
C LEU A 328 -1.79 -11.40 13.79
N SER A 329 -1.01 -11.53 12.71
CA SER A 329 0.03 -12.54 12.60
C SER A 329 1.13 -12.33 13.66
N GLU A 330 1.96 -13.33 13.89
CA GLU A 330 3.09 -13.23 14.82
C GLU A 330 4.05 -12.09 14.39
N THR A 331 4.33 -11.98 13.10
CA THR A 331 5.17 -10.91 12.54
C THR A 331 4.59 -9.53 12.83
N GLU A 332 3.28 -9.34 12.59
CA GLU A 332 2.60 -8.06 12.85
C GLU A 332 2.60 -7.69 14.35
N GLN A 333 2.38 -8.66 15.24
CA GLN A 333 2.50 -8.46 16.68
C GLN A 333 3.93 -8.10 17.09
N ASN A 334 4.91 -8.72 16.47
CA ASN A 334 6.32 -8.48 16.74
C ASN A 334 6.75 -7.06 16.33
N VAL A 335 6.14 -6.46 15.31
CA VAL A 335 6.41 -5.04 14.97
C VAL A 335 6.02 -4.13 16.12
N TYR A 336 4.85 -4.32 16.73
CA TYR A 336 4.45 -3.53 17.90
C TYR A 336 5.42 -3.69 19.08
N LYS A 337 5.86 -4.92 19.35
CA LYS A 337 6.82 -5.20 20.45
C LYS A 337 8.17 -4.54 20.16
N MET A 338 8.72 -4.76 18.98
CA MET A 338 10.01 -4.21 18.55
C MET A 338 10.02 -2.69 18.64
N VAL A 339 8.98 -2.03 18.13
CA VAL A 339 8.89 -0.57 18.17
C VAL A 339 8.78 -0.06 19.61
N GLY A 340 7.99 -0.72 20.47
CA GLY A 340 7.90 -0.40 21.90
C GLY A 340 9.24 -0.53 22.62
N GLU A 341 10.06 -1.53 22.31
CA GLU A 341 11.43 -1.68 22.83
C GLU A 341 12.37 -0.58 22.29
N LEU A 342 12.29 -0.28 20.97
CA LEU A 342 13.08 0.77 20.34
C LEU A 342 12.81 2.16 20.94
N GLU A 343 11.58 2.46 21.30
CA GLU A 343 11.20 3.71 21.96
C GLU A 343 11.90 3.94 23.30
N GLN A 344 12.37 2.88 23.96
CA GLN A 344 13.13 2.97 25.19
C GLN A 344 14.63 3.28 24.94
N VAL A 345 15.12 3.12 23.72
CA VAL A 345 16.53 3.28 23.38
C VAL A 345 16.87 4.75 23.03
N PRO A 346 17.69 5.46 23.85
CA PRO A 346 17.98 6.89 23.61
C PRO A 346 18.64 7.14 22.25
N LYS A 347 19.44 6.21 21.76
CA LYS A 347 20.07 6.30 20.44
C LYS A 347 19.03 6.31 19.32
N PHE A 348 18.01 5.48 19.45
CA PHE A 348 16.94 5.40 18.47
C PHE A 348 16.12 6.70 18.43
N LYS A 349 15.76 7.27 19.57
CA LYS A 349 15.10 8.60 19.64
C LYS A 349 15.89 9.69 18.91
N ARG A 350 17.23 9.65 18.97
CA ARG A 350 18.08 10.58 18.21
C ARG A 350 18.05 10.33 16.71
N ILE A 351 18.03 9.05 16.28
CA ILE A 351 17.93 8.68 14.87
C ILE A 351 16.61 9.15 14.29
N VAL A 352 15.51 8.91 14.99
CA VAL A 352 14.16 9.36 14.57
C VAL A 352 14.15 10.88 14.42
N LYS A 353 14.60 11.61 15.43
CA LYS A 353 14.68 13.07 15.34
C LYS A 353 15.53 13.56 14.17
N LEU A 354 16.61 12.84 13.83
CA LEU A 354 17.41 13.15 12.64
C LEU A 354 16.63 12.90 11.36
N VAL A 355 15.87 11.81 11.26
CA VAL A 355 15.03 11.50 10.11
C VAL A 355 13.94 12.55 9.93
N GLU A 356 13.27 12.95 11.00
CA GLU A 356 12.26 14.03 10.98
C GLU A 356 12.84 15.35 10.47
N ILE A 357 14.07 15.69 10.91
CA ILE A 357 14.78 16.89 10.41
C ILE A 357 15.09 16.76 8.92
N LEU A 358 15.57 15.59 8.47
CA LEU A 358 15.88 15.35 7.07
C LEU A 358 14.63 15.35 6.18
N GLU A 359 13.51 14.88 6.70
CA GLU A 359 12.23 14.83 5.98
C GLU A 359 11.59 16.23 5.89
N SER A 360 11.44 16.89 7.02
CA SER A 360 10.82 18.21 7.09
C SER A 360 11.68 19.32 6.52
N GLY A 361 13.00 19.15 6.53
CA GLY A 361 13.97 20.21 6.26
C GLY A 361 14.10 21.22 7.40
N TYR A 362 13.50 20.96 8.57
CA TYR A 362 13.46 21.92 9.68
C TYR A 362 13.87 21.31 11.00
N ILE A 363 14.48 22.12 11.85
CA ILE A 363 14.86 21.78 13.21
C ILE A 363 13.89 22.50 14.15
N ASN A 364 13.03 21.75 14.84
CA ASN A 364 12.20 22.30 15.90
C ASN A 364 13.08 22.62 17.11
N ALA A 365 13.31 23.91 17.38
CA ALA A 365 14.13 24.37 18.50
C ALA A 365 13.30 24.90 19.67
N TRP A 366 12.12 25.45 19.40
CA TRP A 366 11.13 25.89 20.39
C TRP A 366 9.75 25.44 19.93
N ASN A 367 8.85 25.16 20.85
CA ASN A 367 7.53 24.58 20.59
C ASN A 367 6.69 25.25 19.49
N SER A 368 7.09 26.39 18.97
CA SER A 368 6.34 27.14 17.98
C SER A 368 7.22 27.72 16.85
N ILE A 369 8.51 27.40 16.83
CA ILE A 369 9.46 27.94 15.85
C ILE A 369 10.37 26.82 15.34
N ASP A 370 10.32 26.62 14.03
CA ASP A 370 11.20 25.74 13.28
C ASP A 370 12.31 26.54 12.61
N PHE A 371 13.56 26.12 12.80
CA PHE A 371 14.72 26.66 12.08
C PHE A 371 15.00 25.82 10.83
N GLY A 372 15.18 26.46 9.71
CA GLY A 372 15.45 25.82 8.40
C GLY A 372 15.07 26.80 7.27
N ASP A 373 14.94 26.40 6.09
CA ASP A 373 15.10 25.06 5.50
C ASP A 373 16.58 24.63 5.49
N ILE A 374 16.92 23.46 6.03
CA ILE A 374 18.33 22.99 6.10
C ILE A 374 18.95 22.78 4.73
N TYR A 375 18.16 22.44 3.72
CA TYR A 375 18.61 22.22 2.35
C TYR A 375 19.01 23.52 1.64
N SER A 376 18.57 24.66 2.16
CA SER A 376 18.89 25.98 1.63
C SER A 376 19.98 26.75 2.43
N VAL A 377 20.49 26.15 3.52
CA VAL A 377 21.50 26.76 4.39
C VAL A 377 22.77 27.10 3.60
N TYR A 378 23.18 26.20 2.72
CA TYR A 378 24.32 26.44 1.82
C TYR A 378 23.81 26.36 0.37
N GLY A 379 24.36 27.24 -0.47
CA GLY A 379 24.15 27.23 -1.90
C GLY A 379 25.35 27.86 -2.61
N ASN A 380 25.54 27.48 -3.87
CA ASN A 380 26.53 28.09 -4.74
C ASN A 380 25.91 28.44 -6.09
N ASN A 381 26.13 29.67 -6.58
CA ASN A 381 25.68 30.08 -7.90
C ASN A 381 26.66 31.14 -8.48
N GLU A 382 26.56 31.42 -9.77
CA GLU A 382 27.49 32.33 -10.47
C GLU A 382 27.40 33.76 -10.01
N VAL A 383 26.31 34.22 -9.44
CA VAL A 383 26.07 35.59 -8.99
C VAL A 383 26.60 35.81 -7.58
N GLU A 384 26.22 34.95 -6.65
CA GLU A 384 26.50 35.08 -5.21
C GLU A 384 27.81 34.39 -4.79
N GLY A 385 28.31 33.45 -5.64
CA GLY A 385 29.35 32.52 -5.24
C GLY A 385 28.78 31.57 -4.18
N ASP A 386 29.57 31.31 -3.15
CA ASP A 386 29.06 30.61 -1.96
C ASP A 386 28.10 31.53 -1.21
N ARG A 387 26.99 30.93 -0.75
CA ARG A 387 25.95 31.61 0.02
C ARG A 387 25.62 30.84 1.26
N ILE A 388 25.52 31.50 2.39
CA ILE A 388 25.00 30.97 3.63
C ILE A 388 23.63 31.61 3.92
N ARG A 389 22.63 30.81 4.29
CA ARG A 389 21.28 31.25 4.63
C ARG A 389 20.88 30.72 6.01
N ALA A 390 20.24 31.58 6.80
CA ALA A 390 19.55 31.21 8.04
C ALA A 390 18.07 31.60 7.91
N GLY A 391 17.17 30.68 8.20
CA GLY A 391 15.74 30.93 8.13
C GLY A 391 15.00 30.29 9.29
N ALA A 392 13.80 30.79 9.55
CA ALA A 392 12.88 30.23 10.52
C ALA A 392 11.43 30.40 10.07
N ARG A 393 10.53 29.57 10.63
CA ARG A 393 9.08 29.69 10.44
C ARG A 393 8.35 29.46 11.73
N THR A 394 7.15 30.01 11.85
CA THR A 394 6.21 29.58 12.90
C THR A 394 5.66 28.20 12.54
N TYR A 395 5.52 27.37 13.55
CA TYR A 395 4.92 26.04 13.40
C TYR A 395 4.26 25.63 14.73
N PHE A 396 2.94 25.60 14.75
CA PHE A 396 2.14 25.24 15.93
C PHE A 396 1.58 23.83 15.77
N SER A 397 1.16 23.48 14.54
CA SER A 397 0.62 22.16 14.20
C SER A 397 0.77 21.88 12.68
N PRO A 398 0.59 20.65 12.22
CA PRO A 398 0.49 20.34 10.79
C PRO A 398 -0.63 21.11 10.07
N ASN A 399 -1.72 21.42 10.79
CA ASN A 399 -2.92 22.04 10.26
C ASN A 399 -3.02 23.54 10.56
N ASP A 400 -1.90 24.23 10.72
CA ASP A 400 -1.89 25.69 10.97
C ASP A 400 -2.60 26.44 9.85
N MET A 401 -3.61 27.21 10.19
CA MET A 401 -4.32 28.07 9.23
C MET A 401 -3.45 29.23 8.71
N TRP A 402 -2.44 29.62 9.48
CA TRP A 402 -1.50 30.68 9.08
C TRP A 402 -0.07 30.31 9.47
N ARG A 403 0.88 30.79 8.70
CA ARG A 403 2.30 30.59 8.94
C ARG A 403 3.11 31.83 8.50
N ILE A 404 4.04 32.25 9.32
CA ILE A 404 5.01 33.29 8.97
C ILE A 404 6.37 32.62 8.84
N ALA A 405 7.08 32.89 7.76
CA ALA A 405 8.44 32.41 7.53
C ALA A 405 9.33 33.57 7.13
N GLY A 406 10.58 33.55 7.59
CA GLY A 406 11.55 34.55 7.21
C GLY A 406 12.95 33.97 7.09
N TYR A 407 13.80 34.63 6.32
CA TYR A 407 15.19 34.25 6.20
C TYR A 407 16.11 35.45 5.99
N THR A 408 17.38 35.25 6.31
CA THR A 408 18.49 36.11 5.89
C THR A 408 19.57 35.25 5.20
N ALA A 409 20.23 35.80 4.19
CA ALA A 409 21.28 35.11 3.44
C ALA A 409 22.39 36.07 3.06
N TYR A 410 23.64 35.60 3.05
CA TYR A 410 24.80 36.37 2.64
C TYR A 410 25.53 35.64 1.51
N GLY A 411 25.72 36.34 0.40
CA GLY A 411 26.51 35.90 -0.73
C GLY A 411 27.95 36.40 -0.61
N PHE A 412 28.92 35.50 -0.69
CA PHE A 412 30.34 35.86 -0.48
C PHE A 412 30.95 36.53 -1.69
N LYS A 413 30.49 36.29 -2.90
CA LYS A 413 30.99 36.89 -4.13
C LYS A 413 30.40 38.28 -4.36
N ASP A 414 29.11 38.44 -4.19
CA ASP A 414 28.43 39.72 -4.37
C ASP A 414 28.45 40.60 -3.10
N GLN A 415 28.90 40.05 -1.97
CA GLN A 415 29.00 40.67 -0.66
C GLN A 415 27.69 41.34 -0.19
N LYS A 416 26.54 40.76 -0.55
CA LYS A 416 25.23 41.33 -0.23
C LYS A 416 24.48 40.49 0.79
N LEU A 417 23.90 41.20 1.76
CA LEU A 417 22.88 40.61 2.63
C LEU A 417 21.53 40.67 1.94
N LYS A 418 20.83 39.54 1.93
CA LYS A 418 19.50 39.35 1.38
C LYS A 418 18.58 38.82 2.46
N TYR A 419 17.33 39.20 2.40
CA TYR A 419 16.31 38.74 3.34
C TYR A 419 14.97 38.56 2.65
N GLY A 420 14.12 37.75 3.23
CA GLY A 420 12.76 37.55 2.78
C GLY A 420 11.84 37.28 3.97
N LEU A 421 10.59 37.73 3.83
CA LEU A 421 9.52 37.48 4.75
C LEU A 421 8.31 36.95 3.94
N GLU A 422 7.71 35.87 4.41
CA GLU A 422 6.56 35.23 3.79
C GLU A 422 5.46 35.00 4.84
N GLY A 423 4.22 35.35 4.50
CA GLY A 423 3.03 34.98 5.25
C GLY A 423 2.15 34.08 4.39
N ARG A 424 1.71 32.96 4.94
CA ARG A 424 0.75 32.04 4.33
C ARG A 424 -0.51 31.98 5.17
N TYR A 425 -1.65 31.95 4.52
CA TYR A 425 -2.95 31.74 5.14
C TYR A 425 -3.75 30.74 4.31
N MET A 426 -4.32 29.73 4.98
CA MET A 426 -5.16 28.71 4.36
C MET A 426 -6.61 29.11 4.54
N PHE A 427 -7.30 29.28 3.43
CA PHE A 427 -8.74 29.53 3.42
C PHE A 427 -9.45 28.17 3.43
N ASN A 428 -10.50 28.05 4.28
CA ASN A 428 -11.36 26.86 4.32
C ASN A 428 -12.33 26.86 3.14
#